data_194a1971e7142fc75510e0ed102109b8
#
_entry.id   194a1971e7142fc75510e0ed102109b8
#
_cell.length_a   1.000
_cell.length_b   1.000
_cell.length_c   1.000
_cell.angle_alpha   90.00
_cell.angle_beta   90.00
_cell.angle_gamma   90.00
#
_symmetry.space_group_name_H-M   'P 1'
#
loop_
_entity.id
_entity.type
_entity.pdbx_description
1 polymer ?
#
loop_
_entity_poly.entity_id
_entity_poly.type
_entity_poly.pdbx_seq_one_letter_code
_entity_poly.pdbx_strand_id
1 'polypeptide(L)'
;MILIHSINTGESDILNQSMSGLKCNTSLPVAMGFMLVGLPYSISLAAQWLYGWPNKPGYKKYMEALKPRRIYCLTRAVLETLKYLQYGRLYFQWKSWYKNDKNREHYEKGITFGRRGNKLDLYHPPNVDRSKDVPSPLVVFIYGGAWGSGDRSIYCLLARQMAEELSATVICPDYFTYPKANVLGMVQDIADCLIWARESGAKFNFDKDNIVLIGHSAGAHLCALTTLFLIDAREELFIEVSIQRDIILAIRGVIGLSGVYNIMDHYEHEQKRAVEYVSTMHKAMNGVENFPYYSPTHILEKFSQDKLSRVPPFALLHGTSDIIVPVESSMKFSELLTSLSIKVSLFLLPKVDHTEIVTDLMASDRHFYHPIYSCIKQEYKRLLGTY
;
A
#
# COMPACT_ATOMS: atom_id res chain seq x y z
N MET A 1 -41.72 33.67 -64.00
CA MET A 1 -41.08 33.83 -65.30
C MET A 1 -39.60 34.18 -65.06
N ILE A 2 -38.82 33.29 -65.61
CA ILE A 2 -37.39 33.28 -65.93
C ILE A 2 -36.44 32.73 -64.84
N LEU A 3 -35.99 31.51 -65.14
CA LEU A 3 -34.78 30.87 -64.70
C LEU A 3 -33.54 31.66 -65.08
N ILE A 4 -32.51 31.69 -64.21
CA ILE A 4 -31.13 31.69 -64.68
C ILE A 4 -30.33 30.70 -63.85
N HIS A 5 -29.77 29.69 -64.50
CA HIS A 5 -28.72 28.80 -64.03
C HIS A 5 -27.42 29.60 -63.80
N SER A 6 -26.71 29.28 -62.73
CA SER A 6 -25.27 29.52 -62.74
C SER A 6 -24.58 28.28 -62.18
N ILE A 7 -23.79 27.72 -63.06
CA ILE A 7 -22.82 26.65 -62.87
C ILE A 7 -21.58 27.29 -62.22
N ASN A 8 -21.04 26.68 -61.18
CA ASN A 8 -19.64 26.61 -60.78
C ASN A 8 -19.45 26.75 -59.27
N THR A 9 -19.39 25.64 -58.59
CA THR A 9 -18.68 25.56 -57.26
C THR A 9 -18.04 24.18 -57.04
N GLY A 10 -17.56 23.52 -58.10
CA GLY A 10 -16.96 22.19 -57.96
C GLY A 10 -15.47 22.13 -57.62
N GLU A 11 -14.72 23.22 -57.82
CA GLU A 11 -13.25 23.20 -57.63
C GLU A 11 -12.73 23.71 -56.29
N SER A 12 -13.50 24.54 -55.59
CA SER A 12 -13.09 25.04 -54.26
C SER A 12 -13.24 24.02 -53.13
N ASP A 13 -14.20 23.10 -53.25
CA ASP A 13 -14.45 22.10 -52.22
C ASP A 13 -13.43 20.94 -52.21
N ILE A 14 -12.89 20.59 -53.42
CA ILE A 14 -11.86 19.53 -53.52
C ILE A 14 -10.53 20.01 -52.95
N LEU A 15 -10.17 21.28 -53.14
CA LEU A 15 -8.96 21.89 -52.55
C LEU A 15 -9.07 22.05 -51.03
N ASN A 16 -10.24 22.39 -50.51
CA ASN A 16 -10.45 22.47 -49.07
C ASN A 16 -10.50 21.09 -48.37
N GLN A 17 -11.07 20.09 -48.99
CA GLN A 17 -11.04 18.72 -48.44
C GLN A 17 -9.62 18.12 -48.46
N SER A 18 -8.80 18.36 -49.48
CA SER A 18 -7.42 17.89 -49.52
C SER A 18 -6.53 18.62 -48.48
N MET A 19 -6.77 19.91 -48.21
CA MET A 19 -6.03 20.67 -47.21
C MET A 19 -6.46 20.34 -45.79
N SER A 20 -7.73 20.01 -45.51
CA SER A 20 -8.19 19.53 -44.20
C SER A 20 -7.68 18.12 -43.86
N GLY A 21 -7.57 17.23 -44.84
CA GLY A 21 -7.01 15.90 -44.67
C GLY A 21 -5.50 15.91 -44.36
N LEU A 22 -4.74 16.82 -44.99
CA LEU A 22 -3.30 16.99 -44.67
C LEU A 22 -3.06 17.62 -43.29
N LYS A 23 -3.92 18.50 -42.83
CA LYS A 23 -3.82 19.07 -41.49
C LYS A 23 -4.10 18.08 -40.39
N CYS A 24 -4.99 17.11 -40.59
CA CYS A 24 -5.30 16.09 -39.62
C CYS A 24 -4.16 15.06 -39.47
N ASN A 25 -3.48 14.72 -40.55
CA ASN A 25 -2.39 13.73 -40.54
C ASN A 25 -1.05 14.25 -39.99
N THR A 26 -0.81 15.56 -39.93
CA THR A 26 0.41 16.10 -39.35
C THR A 26 0.27 16.39 -37.84
N SER A 27 -0.95 16.56 -37.33
CA SER A 27 -1.19 16.82 -35.90
C SER A 27 -1.08 15.57 -35.03
N LEU A 28 -1.38 14.40 -35.55
CA LEU A 28 -1.35 13.14 -34.80
C LEU A 28 0.07 12.74 -34.35
N PRO A 29 1.11 12.71 -35.21
CA PRO A 29 2.49 12.46 -34.78
C PRO A 29 3.02 13.50 -33.79
N VAL A 30 2.67 14.77 -33.99
CA VAL A 30 3.06 15.86 -33.07
C VAL A 30 2.38 15.71 -31.72
N ALA A 31 1.08 15.38 -31.70
CA ALA A 31 0.35 15.11 -30.46
C ALA A 31 0.89 13.86 -29.73
N MET A 32 1.21 12.80 -30.46
CA MET A 32 1.84 11.60 -29.89
C MET A 32 3.23 11.90 -29.32
N GLY A 33 4.05 12.67 -30.03
CA GLY A 33 5.37 13.11 -29.53
C GLY A 33 5.25 13.94 -28.26
N PHE A 34 4.29 14.88 -28.22
CA PHE A 34 4.01 15.69 -27.04
C PHE A 34 3.54 14.82 -25.86
N MET A 35 2.67 13.83 -26.09
CA MET A 35 2.22 12.90 -25.03
C MET A 35 3.37 12.04 -24.50
N LEU A 36 4.26 11.56 -25.36
CA LEU A 36 5.38 10.69 -24.97
C LEU A 36 6.48 11.45 -24.21
N VAL A 37 6.67 12.73 -24.47
CA VAL A 37 7.72 13.54 -23.83
C VAL A 37 7.14 14.53 -22.82
N GLY A 38 6.11 15.27 -23.22
CA GLY A 38 5.53 16.35 -22.44
C GLY A 38 4.85 15.83 -21.16
N LEU A 39 4.10 14.73 -21.23
CA LEU A 39 3.40 14.19 -20.06
C LEU A 39 4.34 13.67 -18.97
N PRO A 40 5.32 12.78 -19.25
CA PRO A 40 6.30 12.37 -18.25
C PRO A 40 7.12 13.53 -17.68
N TYR A 41 7.48 14.50 -18.52
CA TYR A 41 8.19 15.71 -18.08
C TYR A 41 7.33 16.55 -17.12
N SER A 42 6.04 16.77 -17.46
CA SER A 42 5.10 17.51 -16.61
C SER A 42 4.87 16.82 -15.27
N ILE A 43 4.76 15.48 -15.26
CA ILE A 43 4.65 14.69 -14.02
C ILE A 43 5.92 14.85 -13.17
N SER A 44 7.10 14.79 -13.79
CA SER A 44 8.37 14.99 -13.08
C SER A 44 8.47 16.40 -12.47
N LEU A 45 8.05 17.43 -13.20
CA LEU A 45 8.03 18.81 -12.69
C LEU A 45 7.02 18.99 -11.55
N ALA A 46 5.81 18.45 -11.70
CA ALA A 46 4.77 18.53 -10.68
C ALA A 46 5.21 17.82 -9.39
N ALA A 47 5.81 16.63 -9.50
CA ALA A 47 6.33 15.90 -8.37
C ALA A 47 7.45 16.67 -7.65
N GLN A 48 8.35 17.32 -8.39
CA GLN A 48 9.40 18.17 -7.80
C GLN A 48 8.81 19.38 -7.09
N TRP A 49 7.76 19.97 -7.63
CA TRP A 49 7.09 21.11 -7.02
C TRP A 49 6.35 20.73 -5.74
N LEU A 50 5.64 19.61 -5.75
CA LEU A 50 4.83 19.13 -4.62
C LEU A 50 5.68 18.54 -3.49
N TYR A 51 6.68 17.73 -3.82
CA TYR A 51 7.42 16.92 -2.84
C TYR A 51 8.88 17.36 -2.68
N GLY A 52 9.35 18.27 -3.54
CA GLY A 52 10.74 18.68 -3.62
C GLY A 52 11.64 17.57 -4.16
N TRP A 53 12.86 17.94 -4.52
CA TRP A 53 13.85 17.01 -5.05
C TRP A 53 14.90 16.70 -3.98
N PRO A 54 15.06 15.44 -3.58
CA PRO A 54 16.09 15.11 -2.62
C PRO A 54 17.48 15.45 -3.17
N ASN A 55 18.25 16.23 -2.42
CA ASN A 55 19.68 16.49 -2.65
C ASN A 55 20.08 17.12 -4.00
N LYS A 56 19.19 17.73 -4.76
CA LYS A 56 19.50 18.41 -6.03
C LYS A 56 19.11 19.89 -5.97
N PRO A 57 20.08 20.81 -5.86
CA PRO A 57 19.82 22.24 -5.79
C PRO A 57 19.49 22.88 -7.15
N GLY A 58 18.63 23.88 -7.14
CA GLY A 58 18.44 24.85 -8.23
C GLY A 58 18.03 24.28 -9.58
N TYR A 59 18.56 24.87 -10.65
CA TYR A 59 18.21 24.56 -12.05
C TYR A 59 18.62 23.14 -12.50
N LYS A 60 19.59 22.51 -11.84
CA LYS A 60 20.06 21.16 -12.19
C LYS A 60 18.93 20.13 -12.18
N LYS A 61 17.91 20.30 -11.32
CA LYS A 61 16.75 19.43 -11.26
C LYS A 61 15.96 19.40 -12.57
N TYR A 62 15.82 20.54 -13.24
CA TYR A 62 15.12 20.63 -14.52
C TYR A 62 15.89 19.94 -15.65
N MET A 63 17.20 20.07 -15.65
CA MET A 63 18.07 19.39 -16.61
C MET A 63 18.06 17.87 -16.43
N GLU A 64 18.03 17.40 -15.19
CA GLU A 64 17.90 15.97 -14.88
C GLU A 64 16.55 15.39 -15.37
N ALA A 65 15.46 16.15 -15.28
CA ALA A 65 14.14 15.73 -15.77
C ALA A 65 14.13 15.50 -17.30
N LEU A 66 14.98 16.23 -18.04
CA LEU A 66 15.09 16.12 -19.51
C LEU A 66 15.98 14.97 -20.01
N LYS A 67 16.67 14.23 -19.12
CA LYS A 67 17.52 13.12 -19.55
C LYS A 67 16.68 12.04 -20.27
N PRO A 68 17.08 11.59 -21.47
CA PRO A 68 16.30 10.62 -22.27
C PRO A 68 15.93 9.34 -21.52
N ARG A 69 16.90 8.80 -20.73
CA ARG A 69 16.66 7.62 -19.89
C ARG A 69 15.53 7.85 -18.90
N ARG A 70 15.47 9.03 -18.28
CA ARG A 70 14.43 9.36 -17.31
C ARG A 70 13.06 9.51 -17.96
N ILE A 71 12.99 10.21 -19.09
CA ILE A 71 11.76 10.33 -19.88
C ILE A 71 11.24 8.95 -20.24
N TYR A 72 12.09 8.07 -20.73
CA TYR A 72 11.74 6.69 -21.06
C TYR A 72 11.19 5.92 -19.84
N CYS A 73 11.89 5.96 -18.70
CA CYS A 73 11.48 5.26 -17.48
C CYS A 73 10.16 5.79 -16.92
N LEU A 74 9.97 7.12 -16.90
CA LEU A 74 8.72 7.74 -16.46
C LEU A 74 7.55 7.41 -17.41
N THR A 75 7.80 7.46 -18.73
CA THR A 75 6.80 7.06 -19.73
C THR A 75 6.37 5.62 -19.52
N ARG A 76 7.33 4.72 -19.34
CA ARG A 76 7.06 3.32 -19.04
C ARG A 76 6.26 3.16 -17.74
N ALA A 77 6.63 3.86 -16.67
CA ALA A 77 5.90 3.83 -15.40
C ALA A 77 4.45 4.32 -15.56
N VAL A 78 4.23 5.41 -16.34
CA VAL A 78 2.87 5.89 -16.65
C VAL A 78 2.07 4.85 -17.44
N LEU A 79 2.67 4.23 -18.46
CA LEU A 79 2.01 3.18 -19.24
C LEU A 79 1.67 1.96 -18.39
N GLU A 80 2.56 1.58 -17.46
CA GLU A 80 2.30 0.51 -16.50
C GLU A 80 1.13 0.82 -15.56
N THR A 81 0.90 2.10 -15.21
CA THR A 81 -0.27 2.49 -14.41
C THR A 81 -1.59 2.37 -15.17
N LEU A 82 -1.59 2.43 -16.49
CA LEU A 82 -2.81 2.26 -17.30
C LEU A 82 -3.43 0.86 -17.16
N LYS A 83 -2.64 -0.17 -16.87
CA LYS A 83 -3.16 -1.51 -16.59
C LYS A 83 -4.12 -1.53 -15.39
N TYR A 84 -4.00 -0.58 -14.46
CA TYR A 84 -4.89 -0.49 -13.30
C TYR A 84 -6.31 -0.04 -13.64
N LEU A 85 -6.57 0.46 -14.87
CA LEU A 85 -7.93 0.74 -15.35
C LEU A 85 -8.82 -0.51 -15.33
N GLN A 86 -8.25 -1.71 -15.45
CA GLN A 86 -8.98 -2.98 -15.31
C GLN A 86 -9.66 -3.12 -13.93
N TYR A 87 -9.16 -2.44 -12.91
CA TYR A 87 -9.74 -2.45 -11.57
C TYR A 87 -10.91 -1.48 -11.37
N GLY A 88 -11.33 -0.78 -12.44
CA GLY A 88 -12.50 0.11 -12.39
C GLY A 88 -13.76 -0.58 -11.87
N ARG A 89 -13.95 -1.89 -12.19
CA ARG A 89 -15.04 -2.71 -11.64
C ARG A 89 -14.99 -2.80 -10.11
N LEU A 90 -13.80 -3.04 -9.54
CA LEU A 90 -13.60 -3.10 -8.08
C LEU A 90 -13.94 -1.77 -7.41
N TYR A 91 -13.60 -0.65 -8.03
CA TYR A 91 -13.97 0.68 -7.55
C TYR A 91 -15.48 0.87 -7.46
N PHE A 92 -16.23 0.44 -8.47
CA PHE A 92 -17.71 0.52 -8.42
C PHE A 92 -18.31 -0.46 -7.43
N GLN A 93 -17.77 -1.69 -7.31
CA GLN A 93 -18.17 -2.67 -6.30
C GLN A 93 -17.94 -2.12 -4.89
N TRP A 94 -16.77 -1.56 -4.62
CA TRP A 94 -16.43 -0.91 -3.37
C TRP A 94 -17.42 0.23 -3.03
N LYS A 95 -17.68 1.16 -3.95
CA LYS A 95 -18.65 2.24 -3.73
C LYS A 95 -20.07 1.73 -3.48
N SER A 96 -20.48 0.70 -4.22
CA SER A 96 -21.80 0.08 -4.08
C SER A 96 -21.95 -0.64 -2.75
N TRP A 97 -20.88 -1.29 -2.27
CA TRP A 97 -20.92 -2.06 -1.04
C TRP A 97 -21.30 -1.20 0.18
N TYR A 98 -20.69 -0.04 0.34
CA TYR A 98 -21.01 0.90 1.43
C TYR A 98 -22.39 1.56 1.31
N LYS A 99 -22.98 1.60 0.11
CA LYS A 99 -24.32 2.16 -0.11
C LYS A 99 -25.44 1.18 0.18
N ASN A 100 -25.14 -0.11 0.29
CA ASN A 100 -26.14 -1.13 0.52
C ASN A 100 -26.41 -1.27 2.04
N ASP A 101 -27.64 -0.94 2.45
CA ASP A 101 -28.04 -1.01 3.86
C ASP A 101 -27.95 -2.42 4.45
N LYS A 102 -28.09 -3.47 3.64
CA LYS A 102 -27.89 -4.86 4.07
C LYS A 102 -26.47 -5.17 4.58
N ASN A 103 -25.51 -4.36 4.20
CA ASN A 103 -24.12 -4.56 4.64
C ASN A 103 -23.83 -3.88 5.99
N ARG A 104 -24.74 -3.04 6.49
CA ARG A 104 -24.51 -2.28 7.74
C ARG A 104 -24.32 -3.15 8.97
N GLU A 105 -24.89 -4.33 8.99
CA GLU A 105 -24.71 -5.29 10.08
C GLU A 105 -23.33 -5.94 10.14
N HIS A 106 -22.57 -5.87 9.02
CA HIS A 106 -21.26 -6.51 8.90
C HIS A 106 -20.10 -5.62 9.28
N TYR A 107 -20.33 -4.31 9.49
CA TYR A 107 -19.24 -3.39 9.78
C TYR A 107 -19.65 -2.20 10.65
N GLU A 108 -18.67 -1.62 11.31
CA GLU A 108 -18.77 -0.32 11.96
C GLU A 108 -17.77 0.65 11.33
N LYS A 109 -18.26 1.82 10.90
CA LYS A 109 -17.47 2.77 10.10
C LYS A 109 -17.13 4.03 10.88
N GLY A 110 -15.89 4.49 10.69
CA GLY A 110 -15.46 5.80 11.15
C GLY A 110 -15.29 5.93 12.65
N ILE A 111 -14.97 4.83 13.34
CA ILE A 111 -14.67 4.83 14.77
C ILE A 111 -13.42 5.68 15.00
N THR A 112 -13.50 6.64 15.90
CA THR A 112 -12.36 7.51 16.24
C THR A 112 -11.42 6.82 17.19
N PHE A 113 -10.11 6.92 16.94
CA PHE A 113 -9.06 6.41 17.80
C PHE A 113 -7.83 7.33 17.85
N GLY A 114 -6.96 7.06 18.82
CA GLY A 114 -5.64 7.67 18.93
C GLY A 114 -5.63 9.17 19.20
N ARG A 115 -4.44 9.65 19.48
CA ARG A 115 -4.16 11.05 19.88
C ARG A 115 -4.44 12.09 18.80
N ARG A 116 -4.44 11.67 17.51
CA ARG A 116 -4.71 12.57 16.38
C ARG A 116 -6.14 12.48 15.87
N GLY A 117 -7.00 11.67 16.51
CA GLY A 117 -8.39 11.50 16.12
C GLY A 117 -8.56 10.80 14.77
N ASN A 118 -7.65 9.89 14.43
CA ASN A 118 -7.75 9.04 13.25
C ASN A 118 -9.02 8.21 13.27
N LYS A 119 -9.42 7.69 12.11
CA LYS A 119 -10.61 6.85 11.96
C LYS A 119 -10.22 5.44 11.59
N LEU A 120 -10.97 4.47 12.07
CA LEU A 120 -10.90 3.09 11.60
C LEU A 120 -12.29 2.58 11.21
N ASP A 121 -12.31 1.58 10.34
CA ASP A 121 -13.50 0.79 10.05
C ASP A 121 -13.26 -0.63 10.60
N LEU A 122 -14.32 -1.21 11.18
CA LEU A 122 -14.27 -2.53 11.80
C LEU A 122 -15.26 -3.45 11.05
N TYR A 123 -14.83 -4.68 10.74
CA TYR A 123 -15.58 -5.68 9.99
C TYR A 123 -15.70 -6.95 10.82
N HIS A 124 -16.92 -7.42 11.01
CA HIS A 124 -17.22 -8.62 11.78
C HIS A 124 -17.24 -9.86 10.90
N PRO A 125 -16.81 -11.01 11.42
CA PRO A 125 -16.99 -12.30 10.73
C PRO A 125 -18.49 -12.64 10.64
N PRO A 126 -18.96 -13.07 9.45
CA PRO A 126 -20.40 -13.23 9.19
C PRO A 126 -21.06 -14.37 9.98
N ASN A 127 -20.32 -15.37 10.39
CA ASN A 127 -20.81 -16.60 10.99
C ASN A 127 -20.58 -16.70 12.50
N VAL A 128 -20.15 -15.62 13.15
CA VAL A 128 -19.99 -15.61 14.61
C VAL A 128 -21.32 -15.26 15.25
N ASP A 129 -21.87 -16.24 15.98
CA ASP A 129 -23.02 -16.02 16.83
C ASP A 129 -22.62 -15.05 17.95
N ARG A 130 -22.97 -13.78 17.77
CA ARG A 130 -22.67 -12.71 18.75
C ARG A 130 -23.36 -12.91 20.09
N SER A 131 -24.30 -13.88 20.19
CA SER A 131 -24.89 -14.27 21.47
C SER A 131 -24.00 -15.23 22.28
N LYS A 132 -22.99 -15.83 21.64
CA LYS A 132 -21.97 -16.61 22.33
C LYS A 132 -20.82 -15.71 22.72
N ASP A 133 -20.53 -15.65 24.02
CA ASP A 133 -19.49 -14.83 24.64
C ASP A 133 -18.03 -15.24 24.27
N VAL A 134 -17.81 -15.79 23.07
CA VAL A 134 -16.47 -16.16 22.61
C VAL A 134 -15.96 -15.07 21.65
N PRO A 135 -15.04 -14.23 22.10
CA PRO A 135 -14.50 -13.17 21.24
C PRO A 135 -13.69 -13.76 20.07
N SER A 136 -13.86 -13.17 18.88
CA SER A 136 -13.11 -13.56 17.69
C SER A 136 -11.68 -12.99 17.75
N PRO A 137 -10.66 -13.69 17.20
CA PRO A 137 -9.33 -13.11 17.06
C PRO A 137 -9.38 -11.80 16.24
N LEU A 138 -8.39 -10.93 16.46
CA LEU A 138 -8.32 -9.63 15.79
C LEU A 138 -7.25 -9.62 14.69
N VAL A 139 -7.63 -9.16 13.51
CA VAL A 139 -6.72 -8.79 12.43
C VAL A 139 -6.68 -7.27 12.31
N VAL A 140 -5.48 -6.69 12.30
CA VAL A 140 -5.25 -5.27 12.01
C VAL A 140 -4.63 -5.17 10.63
N PHE A 141 -5.41 -4.69 9.64
CA PHE A 141 -4.93 -4.55 8.27
C PHE A 141 -4.42 -3.14 8.02
N ILE A 142 -3.14 -3.00 7.68
CA ILE A 142 -2.48 -1.74 7.35
C ILE A 142 -2.24 -1.68 5.84
N TYR A 143 -2.90 -0.73 5.18
CA TYR A 143 -2.81 -0.57 3.75
C TYR A 143 -1.49 0.06 3.30
N GLY A 144 -1.16 -0.14 2.02
CA GLY A 144 -0.03 0.49 1.35
C GLY A 144 -0.36 1.85 0.74
N GLY A 145 0.56 2.39 -0.06
CA GLY A 145 0.42 3.66 -0.77
C GLY A 145 1.67 4.52 -0.69
N ALA A 146 2.84 3.90 -0.70
CA ALA A 146 4.15 4.57 -0.71
C ALA A 146 4.29 5.67 0.36
N TRP A 147 3.72 5.44 1.54
CA TRP A 147 3.70 6.39 2.69
C TRP A 147 3.04 7.75 2.40
N GLY A 148 2.52 7.98 1.20
CA GLY A 148 1.97 9.28 0.75
C GLY A 148 0.50 9.25 0.34
N SER A 149 -0.13 8.08 0.35
CA SER A 149 -1.52 7.92 -0.09
C SER A 149 -2.19 6.72 0.60
N GLY A 150 -3.48 6.57 0.34
CA GLY A 150 -4.30 5.49 0.88
C GLY A 150 -5.46 6.01 1.72
N ASP A 151 -6.50 5.19 1.79
CA ASP A 151 -7.70 5.44 2.60
C ASP A 151 -8.34 4.10 2.94
N ARG A 152 -8.70 3.89 4.20
CA ARG A 152 -9.28 2.63 4.70
C ARG A 152 -10.52 2.18 3.92
N SER A 153 -11.31 3.13 3.40
CA SER A 153 -12.57 2.81 2.73
C SER A 153 -12.38 2.02 1.43
N ILE A 154 -11.20 2.17 0.77
CA ILE A 154 -10.85 1.43 -0.45
C ILE A 154 -10.74 -0.07 -0.18
N TYR A 155 -10.43 -0.45 1.04
CA TYR A 155 -10.15 -1.83 1.45
C TYR A 155 -11.33 -2.55 2.08
N CYS A 156 -12.55 -1.98 2.02
CA CYS A 156 -13.74 -2.58 2.62
C CYS A 156 -14.03 -4.00 2.10
N LEU A 157 -13.88 -4.23 0.79
CA LEU A 157 -14.08 -5.57 0.21
C LEU A 157 -13.01 -6.55 0.71
N LEU A 158 -11.76 -6.11 0.78
CA LEU A 158 -10.66 -6.91 1.32
C LEU A 158 -10.91 -7.27 2.79
N ALA A 159 -11.20 -6.26 3.63
CA ALA A 159 -11.40 -6.45 5.06
C ALA A 159 -12.60 -7.36 5.35
N ARG A 160 -13.68 -7.23 4.58
CA ARG A 160 -14.81 -8.14 4.66
C ARG A 160 -14.43 -9.57 4.29
N GLN A 161 -13.74 -9.77 3.17
CA GLN A 161 -13.28 -11.09 2.77
C GLN A 161 -12.32 -11.70 3.80
N MET A 162 -11.41 -10.90 4.36
CA MET A 162 -10.54 -11.36 5.45
C MET A 162 -11.35 -11.78 6.68
N ALA A 163 -12.38 -11.02 7.06
CA ALA A 163 -13.22 -11.36 8.21
C ALA A 163 -13.93 -12.69 8.00
N GLU A 164 -14.44 -12.95 6.79
CA GLU A 164 -15.10 -14.19 6.39
C GLU A 164 -14.10 -15.37 6.35
N GLU A 165 -13.00 -15.20 5.61
CA GLU A 165 -12.03 -16.27 5.33
C GLU A 165 -11.21 -16.68 6.55
N LEU A 166 -10.95 -15.74 7.48
CA LEU A 166 -10.16 -16.00 8.69
C LEU A 166 -11.02 -16.19 9.94
N SER A 167 -12.34 -16.01 9.83
CA SER A 167 -13.26 -16.01 10.98
C SER A 167 -12.77 -15.07 12.10
N ALA A 168 -12.33 -13.87 11.72
CA ALA A 168 -11.73 -12.88 12.59
C ALA A 168 -12.46 -11.54 12.51
N THR A 169 -12.44 -10.78 13.58
CA THR A 169 -12.73 -9.33 13.47
C THR A 169 -11.56 -8.66 12.76
N VAL A 170 -11.84 -7.83 11.75
CA VAL A 170 -10.82 -7.10 11.00
C VAL A 170 -11.00 -5.62 11.23
N ILE A 171 -9.95 -4.92 11.62
CA ILE A 171 -9.92 -3.45 11.66
C ILE A 171 -8.98 -2.93 10.60
N CYS A 172 -9.40 -1.86 9.92
CA CYS A 172 -8.61 -1.14 8.94
C CYS A 172 -8.50 0.32 9.40
N PRO A 173 -7.42 0.74 10.05
CA PRO A 173 -7.22 2.11 10.49
C PRO A 173 -6.68 2.98 9.38
N ASP A 174 -7.08 4.26 9.35
CA ASP A 174 -6.29 5.30 8.70
C ASP A 174 -5.10 5.68 9.56
N TYR A 175 -4.01 5.99 8.92
CA TYR A 175 -2.86 6.68 9.50
C TYR A 175 -2.55 7.91 8.66
N PHE A 176 -2.02 8.97 9.26
CA PHE A 176 -1.68 10.18 8.51
C PHE A 176 -0.49 9.92 7.61
N THR A 177 -0.74 10.01 6.30
CA THR A 177 0.27 9.87 5.26
C THR A 177 1.04 11.18 5.06
N TYR A 178 2.21 11.09 4.42
CA TYR A 178 2.95 12.28 3.99
C TYR A 178 2.09 13.13 3.03
N PRO A 179 2.05 14.49 3.11
CA PRO A 179 2.89 15.33 3.98
C PRO A 179 2.33 15.61 5.39
N LYS A 180 1.16 15.07 5.77
CA LYS A 180 0.55 15.33 7.09
C LYS A 180 1.35 14.71 8.23
N ALA A 181 1.99 13.56 7.99
CA ALA A 181 2.91 12.93 8.92
C ALA A 181 4.12 12.34 8.18
N ASN A 182 5.24 12.20 8.87
CA ASN A 182 6.37 11.37 8.48
C ASN A 182 6.16 9.92 8.94
N VAL A 183 7.11 9.04 8.68
CA VAL A 183 7.02 7.62 9.06
C VAL A 183 6.91 7.42 10.58
N LEU A 184 7.59 8.23 11.38
CA LEU A 184 7.43 8.15 12.84
C LEU A 184 5.99 8.46 13.26
N GLY A 185 5.37 9.49 12.69
CA GLY A 185 3.96 9.79 12.93
C GLY A 185 3.01 8.67 12.49
N MET A 186 3.31 7.99 11.38
CA MET A 186 2.53 6.82 10.93
C MET A 186 2.65 5.65 11.91
N VAL A 187 3.85 5.38 12.40
CA VAL A 187 4.09 4.35 13.44
C VAL A 187 3.35 4.69 14.74
N GLN A 188 3.35 5.96 15.15
CA GLN A 188 2.57 6.41 16.32
C GLN A 188 1.07 6.19 16.12
N ASP A 189 0.53 6.47 14.94
CA ASP A 189 -0.89 6.26 14.64
C ASP A 189 -1.27 4.77 14.69
N ILE A 190 -0.39 3.89 14.19
CA ILE A 190 -0.61 2.43 14.25
C ILE A 190 -0.49 1.94 15.70
N ALA A 191 0.48 2.43 16.47
CA ALA A 191 0.61 2.10 17.88
C ALA A 191 -0.63 2.56 18.69
N ASP A 192 -1.16 3.75 18.41
CA ASP A 192 -2.41 4.23 18.99
C ASP A 192 -3.62 3.34 18.61
N CYS A 193 -3.64 2.81 17.39
CA CYS A 193 -4.66 1.83 16.99
C CYS A 193 -4.56 0.54 17.80
N LEU A 194 -3.35 0.07 18.09
CA LEU A 194 -3.14 -1.13 18.92
C LEU A 194 -3.55 -0.89 20.39
N ILE A 195 -3.31 0.30 20.93
CA ILE A 195 -3.82 0.69 22.27
C ILE A 195 -5.35 0.65 22.24
N TRP A 196 -5.97 1.31 21.25
CA TRP A 196 -7.42 1.30 21.10
C TRP A 196 -7.98 -0.13 21.01
N ALA A 197 -7.32 -1.02 20.26
CA ALA A 197 -7.72 -2.40 20.17
C ALA A 197 -7.66 -3.12 21.52
N ARG A 198 -6.61 -2.89 22.32
CA ARG A 198 -6.49 -3.46 23.67
C ARG A 198 -7.60 -2.98 24.62
N GLU A 199 -8.05 -1.76 24.48
CA GLU A 199 -9.10 -1.15 25.32
C GLU A 199 -10.51 -1.51 24.86
N SER A 200 -10.69 -1.82 23.56
CA SER A 200 -12.01 -1.92 22.95
C SER A 200 -12.53 -3.34 22.74
N GLY A 201 -11.71 -4.39 23.01
CA GLY A 201 -12.04 -5.77 22.74
C GLY A 201 -13.40 -6.23 23.27
N ALA A 202 -13.70 -5.92 24.54
CA ALA A 202 -14.97 -6.29 25.17
C ALA A 202 -16.17 -5.59 24.51
N LYS A 203 -16.01 -4.33 24.10
CA LYS A 203 -17.10 -3.55 23.47
C LYS A 203 -17.47 -4.09 22.09
N PHE A 204 -16.51 -4.57 21.32
CA PHE A 204 -16.71 -5.02 19.93
C PHE A 204 -16.59 -6.53 19.77
N ASN A 205 -16.55 -7.28 20.88
CA ASN A 205 -16.47 -8.74 20.93
C ASN A 205 -15.34 -9.34 20.11
N PHE A 206 -14.12 -8.80 20.28
CA PHE A 206 -12.90 -9.40 19.74
C PHE A 206 -11.86 -9.64 20.83
N ASP A 207 -10.98 -10.62 20.59
CA ASP A 207 -9.92 -10.98 21.50
C ASP A 207 -8.74 -10.02 21.38
N LYS A 208 -8.62 -9.15 22.36
CA LYS A 208 -7.56 -8.13 22.45
C LYS A 208 -6.16 -8.71 22.67
N ASP A 209 -6.06 -9.98 23.06
CA ASP A 209 -4.79 -10.65 23.37
C ASP A 209 -4.33 -11.58 22.23
N ASN A 210 -5.12 -11.70 21.15
CA ASN A 210 -4.82 -12.46 19.95
C ASN A 210 -4.91 -11.58 18.69
N ILE A 211 -3.87 -10.77 18.47
CA ILE A 211 -3.80 -9.78 17.38
C ILE A 211 -2.82 -10.29 16.31
N VAL A 212 -3.26 -10.34 15.05
CA VAL A 212 -2.40 -10.56 13.88
C VAL A 212 -2.35 -9.29 13.06
N LEU A 213 -1.14 -8.79 12.80
CA LEU A 213 -0.92 -7.65 11.91
C LEU A 213 -0.79 -8.15 10.48
N ILE A 214 -1.56 -7.59 9.56
CA ILE A 214 -1.44 -7.86 8.13
C ILE A 214 -1.20 -6.54 7.43
N GLY A 215 -0.11 -6.43 6.67
CA GLY A 215 0.20 -5.18 5.96
C GLY A 215 0.55 -5.41 4.50
N HIS A 216 0.26 -4.43 3.66
CA HIS A 216 0.62 -4.44 2.25
C HIS A 216 1.62 -3.33 1.93
N SER A 217 2.70 -3.63 1.18
CA SER A 217 3.65 -2.62 0.68
C SER A 217 4.21 -1.75 1.83
N ALA A 218 4.01 -0.42 1.77
CA ALA A 218 4.33 0.50 2.87
C ALA A 218 3.63 0.10 4.19
N GLY A 219 2.43 -0.49 4.14
CA GLY A 219 1.73 -1.00 5.32
C GLY A 219 2.43 -2.20 5.95
N ALA A 220 3.02 -3.10 5.15
CA ALA A 220 3.83 -4.21 5.66
C ALA A 220 5.12 -3.70 6.35
N HIS A 221 5.77 -2.69 5.76
CA HIS A 221 6.86 -1.98 6.40
C HIS A 221 6.44 -1.40 7.75
N LEU A 222 5.31 -0.69 7.78
CA LEU A 222 4.81 -0.04 9.01
C LEU A 222 4.42 -1.07 10.08
N CYS A 223 3.84 -2.23 9.72
CA CYS A 223 3.58 -3.32 10.66
C CYS A 223 4.88 -3.82 11.31
N ALA A 224 5.89 -4.12 10.49
CA ALA A 224 7.20 -4.56 10.98
C ALA A 224 7.86 -3.48 11.84
N LEU A 225 7.90 -2.24 11.36
CA LEU A 225 8.55 -1.12 12.04
C LEU A 225 7.89 -0.81 13.38
N THR A 226 6.54 -0.75 13.44
CA THR A 226 5.79 -0.53 14.69
C THR A 226 6.07 -1.64 15.71
N THR A 227 6.07 -2.89 15.27
CA THR A 227 6.38 -4.04 16.13
C THR A 227 7.78 -3.90 16.74
N LEU A 228 8.78 -3.58 15.92
CA LEU A 228 10.17 -3.44 16.38
C LEU A 228 10.36 -2.21 17.29
N PHE A 229 9.68 -1.09 17.01
CA PHE A 229 9.74 0.10 17.88
C PHE A 229 9.12 -0.17 19.25
N LEU A 230 8.02 -0.90 19.31
CA LEU A 230 7.40 -1.33 20.58
C LEU A 230 8.33 -2.28 21.37
N ILE A 231 9.02 -3.21 20.72
CA ILE A 231 9.99 -4.11 21.37
C ILE A 231 11.19 -3.32 21.90
N ASP A 232 11.64 -2.32 21.14
CA ASP A 232 12.76 -1.44 21.51
C ASP A 232 12.40 -0.42 22.60
N ALA A 233 11.13 -0.36 22.97
CA ALA A 233 10.58 0.57 23.95
C ALA A 233 10.90 2.05 23.61
N ARG A 234 10.69 2.41 22.32
CA ARG A 234 11.02 3.75 21.82
C ARG A 234 10.23 4.85 22.52
N GLU A 235 10.96 5.81 23.12
CA GLU A 235 10.37 6.97 23.79
C GLU A 235 9.55 7.84 22.83
N GLU A 236 9.95 7.91 21.55
CA GLU A 236 9.27 8.67 20.50
C GLU A 236 7.85 8.18 20.21
N LEU A 237 7.46 7.01 20.68
CA LEU A 237 6.07 6.56 20.62
C LEU A 237 5.19 7.30 21.61
N PHE A 238 5.75 7.92 22.67
CA PHE A 238 5.02 8.55 23.78
C PHE A 238 4.00 7.61 24.42
N ILE A 239 4.41 6.36 24.63
CA ILE A 239 3.62 5.29 25.24
C ILE A 239 4.46 4.72 26.39
N GLU A 240 3.85 4.49 27.54
CA GLU A 240 4.54 3.86 28.67
C GLU A 240 5.09 2.49 28.29
N VAL A 241 6.28 2.15 28.80
CA VAL A 241 6.99 0.90 28.49
C VAL A 241 6.17 -0.34 28.86
N SER A 242 5.40 -0.27 29.94
CA SER A 242 4.45 -1.31 30.36
C SER A 242 3.40 -1.59 29.27
N ILE A 243 2.79 -0.53 28.75
CA ILE A 243 1.78 -0.62 27.69
C ILE A 243 2.41 -1.15 26.37
N GLN A 244 3.61 -0.66 26.01
CA GLN A 244 4.34 -1.18 24.85
C GLN A 244 4.57 -2.70 24.97
N ARG A 245 4.97 -3.16 26.14
CA ARG A 245 5.16 -4.58 26.43
C ARG A 245 3.87 -5.38 26.32
N ASP A 246 2.77 -4.87 26.86
CA ASP A 246 1.46 -5.52 26.81
C ASP A 246 0.95 -5.66 25.37
N ILE A 247 1.18 -4.64 24.53
CA ILE A 247 0.85 -4.70 23.10
C ILE A 247 1.65 -5.81 22.42
N ILE A 248 2.96 -5.89 22.65
CA ILE A 248 3.82 -6.93 22.04
C ILE A 248 3.38 -8.33 22.45
N LEU A 249 2.99 -8.55 23.67
CA LEU A 249 2.49 -9.85 24.16
C LEU A 249 1.17 -10.26 23.45
N ALA A 250 0.37 -9.30 23.02
CA ALA A 250 -0.87 -9.53 22.29
C ALA A 250 -0.65 -9.81 20.79
N ILE A 251 0.47 -9.38 20.20
CA ILE A 251 0.78 -9.59 18.78
C ILE A 251 1.26 -11.02 18.57
N ARG A 252 0.45 -11.84 17.92
CA ARG A 252 0.75 -13.24 17.60
C ARG A 252 1.65 -13.40 16.38
N GLY A 253 1.67 -12.45 15.49
CA GLY A 253 2.55 -12.43 14.32
C GLY A 253 2.26 -11.31 13.35
N VAL A 254 3.14 -11.18 12.36
CA VAL A 254 3.06 -10.19 11.30
C VAL A 254 3.04 -10.88 9.95
N ILE A 255 2.02 -10.62 9.13
CA ILE A 255 1.91 -11.09 7.74
C ILE A 255 2.17 -9.90 6.82
N GLY A 256 3.26 -9.96 6.08
CA GLY A 256 3.64 -8.90 5.13
C GLY A 256 3.36 -9.32 3.69
N LEU A 257 2.56 -8.52 2.98
CA LEU A 257 2.23 -8.69 1.57
C LEU A 257 3.07 -7.70 0.74
N SER A 258 4.02 -8.17 -0.06
CA SER A 258 4.92 -7.34 -0.89
C SER A 258 5.57 -6.19 -0.12
N GLY A 259 6.15 -6.50 1.05
CA GLY A 259 6.64 -5.50 2.01
C GLY A 259 8.02 -4.95 1.68
N VAL A 260 8.28 -3.73 2.16
CA VAL A 260 9.60 -3.09 2.15
C VAL A 260 10.24 -3.24 3.53
N TYR A 261 11.43 -3.84 3.61
CA TYR A 261 12.08 -4.11 4.90
C TYR A 261 13.46 -3.46 5.05
N ASN A 262 14.04 -2.97 3.93
CA ASN A 262 15.23 -2.14 3.89
C ASN A 262 14.96 -0.92 2.99
N ILE A 263 14.95 0.26 3.60
CA ILE A 263 14.59 1.50 2.89
C ILE A 263 15.65 1.92 1.88
N MET A 264 16.94 1.70 2.18
CA MET A 264 18.02 2.03 1.25
C MET A 264 17.96 1.14 0.00
N ASP A 265 17.80 -0.17 0.16
CA ASP A 265 17.67 -1.11 -0.96
C ASP A 265 16.46 -0.72 -1.86
N HIS A 266 15.35 -0.33 -1.24
CA HIS A 266 14.17 0.12 -1.98
C HIS A 266 14.41 1.44 -2.72
N TYR A 267 15.09 2.40 -2.08
CA TYR A 267 15.46 3.67 -2.72
C TYR A 267 16.38 3.46 -3.93
N GLU A 268 17.37 2.58 -3.83
CA GLU A 268 18.20 2.20 -4.97
C GLU A 268 17.39 1.55 -6.09
N HIS A 269 16.40 0.73 -5.75
CA HIS A 269 15.48 0.17 -6.73
C HIS A 269 14.66 1.27 -7.43
N GLU A 270 14.11 2.23 -6.69
CA GLU A 270 13.42 3.40 -7.27
C GLU A 270 14.34 4.22 -8.18
N GLN A 271 15.60 4.41 -7.80
CA GLN A 271 16.62 5.10 -8.63
C GLN A 271 16.91 4.34 -9.94
N LYS A 272 17.02 3.01 -9.88
CA LYS A 272 17.20 2.19 -11.09
C LYS A 272 16.01 2.33 -12.05
N ARG A 273 14.81 2.49 -11.52
CA ARG A 273 13.56 2.77 -12.28
C ARG A 273 13.36 4.24 -12.61
N ALA A 274 14.20 5.14 -12.10
CA ALA A 274 14.11 6.60 -12.23
C ALA A 274 12.77 7.19 -11.75
N VAL A 275 12.14 6.58 -10.72
CA VAL A 275 10.88 7.02 -10.12
C VAL A 275 11.06 7.65 -8.74
N GLU A 276 12.27 7.74 -8.21
CA GLU A 276 12.59 8.28 -6.89
C GLU A 276 12.14 9.75 -6.69
N TYR A 277 11.88 10.48 -7.77
CA TYR A 277 11.39 11.87 -7.70
C TYR A 277 9.88 11.98 -7.55
N VAL A 278 9.15 10.95 -8.00
CA VAL A 278 7.69 10.89 -7.86
C VAL A 278 7.30 10.14 -6.59
N SER A 279 8.24 9.42 -5.99
CA SER A 279 8.07 8.74 -4.71
C SER A 279 8.07 9.73 -3.54
N THR A 280 7.20 9.49 -2.57
CA THR A 280 7.15 10.24 -1.31
C THR A 280 8.13 9.70 -0.27
N MET A 281 8.71 8.51 -0.48
CA MET A 281 9.48 7.76 0.51
C MET A 281 10.59 8.59 1.15
N HIS A 282 11.44 9.21 0.35
CA HIS A 282 12.56 10.01 0.86
C HIS A 282 12.12 11.10 1.84
N LYS A 283 11.00 11.78 1.55
CA LYS A 283 10.46 12.83 2.41
C LYS A 283 9.74 12.26 3.63
N ALA A 284 9.02 11.16 3.45
CA ALA A 284 8.35 10.49 4.55
C ALA A 284 9.34 9.95 5.60
N MET A 285 10.56 9.57 5.15
CA MET A 285 11.65 9.13 6.02
C MET A 285 12.51 10.27 6.58
N ASN A 286 12.17 11.55 6.29
CA ASN A 286 12.94 12.74 6.69
C ASN A 286 14.41 12.75 6.19
N GLY A 287 14.69 12.17 5.03
CA GLY A 287 16.01 12.16 4.40
C GLY A 287 16.72 10.80 4.42
N VAL A 288 17.74 10.68 3.58
CA VAL A 288 18.51 9.42 3.37
C VAL A 288 19.26 9.00 4.63
N GLU A 289 19.70 9.95 5.42
CA GLU A 289 20.39 9.74 6.69
C GLU A 289 19.57 8.95 7.72
N ASN A 290 18.24 9.00 7.61
CA ASN A 290 17.34 8.29 8.49
C ASN A 290 16.89 6.91 7.96
N PHE A 291 17.29 6.51 6.76
CA PHE A 291 16.89 5.22 6.18
C PHE A 291 17.25 4.02 7.07
N PRO A 292 18.44 3.94 7.67
CA PRO A 292 18.76 2.86 8.60
C PRO A 292 17.88 2.85 9.84
N TYR A 293 17.47 4.03 10.33
CA TYR A 293 16.60 4.17 11.50
C TYR A 293 15.19 3.62 11.25
N TYR A 294 14.68 3.75 10.02
CA TYR A 294 13.37 3.28 9.61
C TYR A 294 13.40 1.95 8.84
N SER A 295 14.54 1.26 8.77
CA SER A 295 14.66 -0.05 8.11
C SER A 295 14.54 -1.18 9.13
N PRO A 296 13.49 -2.03 9.07
CA PRO A 296 13.37 -3.21 9.92
C PRO A 296 14.62 -4.09 9.97
N THR A 297 15.31 -4.28 8.85
CA THR A 297 16.56 -5.02 8.77
C THR A 297 17.63 -4.45 9.70
N HIS A 298 17.92 -3.15 9.60
CA HIS A 298 18.96 -2.50 10.41
C HIS A 298 18.65 -2.42 11.91
N ILE A 299 17.35 -2.40 12.25
CA ILE A 299 16.91 -2.41 13.65
C ILE A 299 17.18 -3.78 14.25
N LEU A 300 16.79 -4.86 13.56
CA LEU A 300 16.99 -6.23 14.02
C LEU A 300 18.47 -6.58 14.20
N GLU A 301 19.34 -6.12 13.31
CA GLU A 301 20.80 -6.33 13.41
C GLU A 301 21.41 -5.74 14.68
N LYS A 302 20.76 -4.73 15.28
CA LYS A 302 21.19 -4.05 16.51
C LYS A 302 20.52 -4.58 17.78
N PHE A 303 19.55 -5.49 17.65
CA PHE A 303 18.84 -6.00 18.81
C PHE A 303 19.68 -6.97 19.63
N SER A 304 19.61 -6.84 20.96
CA SER A 304 20.14 -7.84 21.88
C SER A 304 19.32 -9.13 21.82
N GLN A 305 19.86 -10.24 22.30
CA GLN A 305 19.16 -11.54 22.33
C GLN A 305 17.83 -11.46 23.13
N ASP A 306 17.78 -10.67 24.18
CA ASP A 306 16.55 -10.43 24.94
C ASP A 306 15.47 -9.75 24.06
N LYS A 307 15.82 -8.77 23.24
CA LYS A 307 14.88 -8.13 22.31
C LYS A 307 14.49 -9.08 21.17
N LEU A 308 15.45 -9.82 20.62
CA LEU A 308 15.18 -10.80 19.56
C LEU A 308 14.19 -11.90 20.00
N SER A 309 14.27 -12.35 21.26
CA SER A 309 13.36 -13.36 21.81
C SER A 309 11.90 -12.90 21.91
N ARG A 310 11.66 -11.57 21.87
CA ARG A 310 10.32 -10.95 21.91
C ARG A 310 9.75 -10.68 20.53
N VAL A 311 10.53 -10.86 19.46
CA VAL A 311 10.06 -10.64 18.10
C VAL A 311 9.06 -11.70 17.72
N PRO A 312 7.81 -11.34 17.36
CA PRO A 312 6.81 -12.32 16.97
C PRO A 312 7.18 -12.98 15.63
N PRO A 313 6.59 -14.14 15.32
CA PRO A 313 6.78 -14.78 14.02
C PRO A 313 6.34 -13.90 12.85
N PHE A 314 7.02 -14.04 11.72
CA PHE A 314 6.66 -13.38 10.46
C PHE A 314 6.18 -14.40 9.41
N ALA A 315 5.26 -13.94 8.55
CA ALA A 315 4.93 -14.61 7.30
C ALA A 315 5.03 -13.57 6.16
N LEU A 316 5.85 -13.85 5.17
CA LEU A 316 6.15 -12.93 4.07
C LEU A 316 5.59 -13.53 2.78
N LEU A 317 4.64 -12.87 2.16
CA LEU A 317 4.08 -13.24 0.86
C LEU A 317 4.51 -12.21 -0.17
N HIS A 318 5.09 -12.65 -1.29
CA HIS A 318 5.59 -11.72 -2.31
C HIS A 318 5.34 -12.26 -3.72
N GLY A 319 4.81 -11.41 -4.59
CA GLY A 319 4.57 -11.74 -5.98
C GLY A 319 5.87 -11.71 -6.80
N THR A 320 6.14 -12.77 -7.61
CA THR A 320 7.37 -12.83 -8.41
C THR A 320 7.37 -11.85 -9.61
N SER A 321 6.21 -11.28 -9.96
CA SER A 321 6.08 -10.25 -10.99
C SER A 321 5.99 -8.83 -10.44
N ASP A 322 6.30 -8.66 -9.14
CA ASP A 322 6.29 -7.37 -8.48
C ASP A 322 7.46 -6.50 -8.95
N ILE A 323 7.16 -5.43 -9.67
CA ILE A 323 8.14 -4.46 -10.16
C ILE A 323 8.22 -3.20 -9.29
N ILE A 324 7.28 -3.03 -8.36
CA ILE A 324 7.23 -1.87 -7.46
C ILE A 324 8.16 -2.11 -6.27
N VAL A 325 7.94 -3.21 -5.56
CA VAL A 325 8.84 -3.69 -4.51
C VAL A 325 9.52 -4.96 -5.01
N PRO A 326 10.84 -4.99 -5.15
CA PRO A 326 11.51 -6.18 -5.66
C PRO A 326 11.35 -7.34 -4.67
N VAL A 327 11.17 -8.55 -5.20
CA VAL A 327 10.98 -9.78 -4.41
C VAL A 327 12.12 -10.03 -3.44
N GLU A 328 13.32 -9.57 -3.76
CA GLU A 328 14.52 -9.60 -2.94
C GLU A 328 14.32 -8.90 -1.58
N SER A 329 13.38 -7.94 -1.49
CA SER A 329 13.06 -7.29 -0.21
C SER A 329 12.58 -8.31 0.84
N SER A 330 11.64 -9.18 0.46
CA SER A 330 11.14 -10.25 1.34
C SER A 330 12.14 -11.39 1.50
N MET A 331 12.89 -11.73 0.46
CA MET A 331 13.90 -12.79 0.52
C MET A 331 15.01 -12.44 1.51
N LYS A 332 15.65 -11.29 1.37
CA LYS A 332 16.71 -10.81 2.27
C LYS A 332 16.21 -10.69 3.71
N PHE A 333 14.98 -10.19 3.88
CA PHE A 333 14.40 -10.07 5.22
C PHE A 333 14.14 -11.43 5.86
N SER A 334 13.65 -12.41 5.09
CA SER A 334 13.48 -13.78 5.55
C SER A 334 14.81 -14.44 5.94
N GLU A 335 15.85 -14.23 5.15
CA GLU A 335 17.20 -14.70 5.45
C GLU A 335 17.73 -14.13 6.76
N LEU A 336 17.56 -12.80 6.95
CA LEU A 336 17.95 -12.13 8.20
C LEU A 336 17.18 -12.68 9.41
N LEU A 337 15.85 -12.78 9.33
CA LEU A 337 15.03 -13.33 10.41
C LEU A 337 15.48 -14.74 10.78
N THR A 338 15.75 -15.59 9.77
CA THR A 338 16.23 -16.97 9.96
C THR A 338 17.60 -16.99 10.66
N SER A 339 18.54 -16.12 10.23
CA SER A 339 19.87 -16.03 10.85
C SER A 339 19.84 -15.58 12.31
N LEU A 340 18.82 -14.80 12.67
CA LEU A 340 18.55 -14.34 14.04
C LEU A 340 17.67 -15.29 14.84
N SER A 341 17.38 -16.48 14.29
CA SER A 341 16.51 -17.50 14.93
C SER A 341 15.08 -17.06 15.18
N ILE A 342 14.59 -16.07 14.43
CA ILE A 342 13.19 -15.61 14.45
C ILE A 342 12.37 -16.49 13.49
N LYS A 343 11.22 -16.98 13.95
CA LYS A 343 10.33 -17.81 13.13
C LYS A 343 9.79 -17.00 11.93
N VAL A 344 10.04 -17.49 10.72
CA VAL A 344 9.57 -16.87 9.48
C VAL A 344 9.13 -17.92 8.48
N SER A 345 8.07 -17.60 7.72
CA SER A 345 7.65 -18.33 6.50
C SER A 345 7.73 -17.35 5.32
N LEU A 346 8.25 -17.83 4.19
CA LEU A 346 8.31 -17.05 2.95
C LEU A 346 7.54 -17.78 1.85
N PHE A 347 6.58 -17.07 1.23
CA PHE A 347 5.80 -17.56 0.09
C PHE A 347 6.05 -16.68 -1.12
N LEU A 348 6.68 -17.24 -2.14
CA LEU A 348 6.84 -16.58 -3.44
C LEU A 348 5.68 -16.97 -4.34
N LEU A 349 4.85 -16.00 -4.71
CA LEU A 349 3.62 -16.21 -5.47
C LEU A 349 3.90 -16.02 -6.97
N PRO A 350 3.91 -17.09 -7.77
CA PRO A 350 4.25 -17.00 -9.19
C PRO A 350 3.30 -16.09 -9.96
N LYS A 351 3.86 -15.20 -10.78
CA LYS A 351 3.14 -14.27 -11.68
C LYS A 351 2.26 -13.20 -10.99
N VAL A 352 2.16 -13.20 -9.68
CA VAL A 352 1.43 -12.16 -8.94
C VAL A 352 2.22 -10.86 -8.98
N ASP A 353 1.56 -9.75 -9.27
CA ASP A 353 2.17 -8.42 -9.22
C ASP A 353 1.89 -7.70 -7.89
N HIS A 354 2.47 -6.49 -7.73
CA HIS A 354 2.36 -5.69 -6.52
C HIS A 354 0.93 -5.36 -6.09
N THR A 355 0.04 -5.19 -7.05
CA THR A 355 -1.34 -4.79 -6.81
C THR A 355 -2.27 -6.00 -6.71
N GLU A 356 -2.04 -7.02 -7.53
CA GLU A 356 -2.84 -8.25 -7.53
C GLU A 356 -2.81 -8.96 -6.19
N ILE A 357 -1.68 -8.93 -5.48
CA ILE A 357 -1.57 -9.55 -4.14
C ILE A 357 -2.61 -9.03 -3.13
N VAL A 358 -3.20 -7.86 -3.39
CA VAL A 358 -4.24 -7.24 -2.55
C VAL A 358 -5.58 -7.18 -3.27
N THR A 359 -5.60 -6.75 -4.53
CA THR A 359 -6.87 -6.59 -5.25
C THR A 359 -7.55 -7.92 -5.54
N ASP A 360 -6.79 -8.99 -5.71
CA ASP A 360 -7.37 -10.31 -5.91
C ASP A 360 -7.96 -10.91 -4.64
N LEU A 361 -7.59 -10.39 -3.46
CA LEU A 361 -8.24 -10.74 -2.20
C LEU A 361 -9.61 -10.06 -1.98
N MET A 362 -10.00 -9.12 -2.85
CA MET A 362 -11.25 -8.35 -2.70
C MET A 362 -12.49 -9.07 -3.25
N ALA A 363 -12.31 -10.10 -4.09
CA ALA A 363 -13.42 -10.83 -4.70
C ALA A 363 -13.01 -12.27 -5.03
N SER A 364 -13.84 -13.24 -4.68
CA SER A 364 -13.54 -14.68 -4.80
C SER A 364 -13.45 -15.19 -6.24
N ASP A 365 -13.96 -14.44 -7.22
CA ASP A 365 -13.85 -14.73 -8.65
C ASP A 365 -12.54 -14.26 -9.28
N ARG A 366 -11.62 -13.67 -8.50
CA ARG A 366 -10.31 -13.21 -8.97
C ARG A 366 -9.32 -14.35 -9.06
N HIS A 367 -8.40 -14.24 -10.04
CA HIS A 367 -7.50 -15.33 -10.41
C HIS A 367 -6.61 -15.84 -9.27
N PHE A 368 -6.03 -14.94 -8.47
CA PHE A 368 -5.13 -15.29 -7.39
C PHE A 368 -5.78 -15.33 -6.00
N TYR A 369 -7.11 -15.19 -5.92
CA TYR A 369 -7.82 -15.19 -4.63
C TYR A 369 -7.48 -16.43 -3.79
N HIS A 370 -7.78 -17.61 -4.31
CA HIS A 370 -7.59 -18.86 -3.56
C HIS A 370 -6.14 -19.18 -3.23
N PRO A 371 -5.16 -19.05 -4.17
CA PRO A 371 -3.76 -19.26 -3.84
C PRO A 371 -3.25 -18.35 -2.72
N ILE A 372 -3.57 -17.05 -2.77
CA ILE A 372 -3.10 -16.10 -1.76
C ILE A 372 -3.77 -16.36 -0.41
N TYR A 373 -5.12 -16.53 -0.38
CA TYR A 373 -5.83 -16.84 0.88
C TYR A 373 -5.41 -18.19 1.47
N SER A 374 -5.07 -19.19 0.67
CA SER A 374 -4.55 -20.46 1.19
C SER A 374 -3.29 -20.24 2.03
N CYS A 375 -2.33 -19.45 1.53
CA CYS A 375 -1.12 -19.11 2.29
C CYS A 375 -1.44 -18.30 3.54
N ILE A 376 -2.29 -17.25 3.42
CA ILE A 376 -2.68 -16.42 4.56
C ILE A 376 -3.36 -17.25 5.64
N LYS A 377 -4.33 -18.10 5.28
CA LYS A 377 -5.05 -18.97 6.22
C LYS A 377 -4.13 -19.95 6.95
N GLN A 378 -3.21 -20.57 6.21
CA GLN A 378 -2.22 -21.47 6.78
C GLN A 378 -1.40 -20.77 7.86
N GLU A 379 -0.84 -19.60 7.52
CA GLU A 379 -0.02 -18.85 8.46
C GLU A 379 -0.82 -18.26 9.61
N TYR A 380 -2.00 -17.74 9.35
CA TYR A 380 -2.90 -17.22 10.37
C TYR A 380 -3.22 -18.27 11.45
N LYS A 381 -3.58 -19.50 11.03
CA LYS A 381 -3.80 -20.62 11.96
C LYS A 381 -2.55 -20.97 12.74
N ARG A 382 -1.39 -21.01 12.09
CA ARG A 382 -0.10 -21.25 12.73
C ARG A 382 0.22 -20.21 13.79
N LEU A 383 -0.02 -18.92 13.50
CA LEU A 383 0.23 -17.81 14.41
C LEU A 383 -0.67 -17.86 15.65
N LEU A 384 -1.91 -18.30 15.52
CA LEU A 384 -2.87 -18.44 16.62
C LEU A 384 -2.75 -19.78 17.36
N GLY A 385 -1.95 -20.73 16.86
CA GLY A 385 -1.84 -22.06 17.47
C GLY A 385 -3.10 -22.92 17.34
N THR A 386 -3.91 -22.70 16.28
CA THR A 386 -5.20 -23.36 16.03
C THR A 386 -5.08 -24.38 14.89
N TYR A 387 -4.08 -25.29 14.95
CA TYR A 387 -3.95 -26.40 14.01
C TYR A 387 -4.94 -27.53 14.32
#